data_64536fe479def307658163cfa00776eb
#
_entry.id   64536fe479def307658163cfa00776eb
#
_cell.length_a   1.000
_cell.length_b   1.000
_cell.length_c   1.000
_cell.angle_alpha   90.00
_cell.angle_beta   90.00
_cell.angle_gamma   90.00
#
_symmetry.space_group_name_H-M   'P 1'
#
loop_
_entity.id
_entity.type
_entity.pdbx_description
1 polymer ?
#
loop_
_entity_poly.entity_id
_entity_poly.type
_entity_poly.pdbx_seq_one_letter_code
_entity_poly.pdbx_strand_id
1 'polypeptide(L)'
;LPRRARPRRRVLKIVAIVLAVLVVLGAAAGAWLVHSMGPAFGIWWPAPNPQSYGSRVLDLMDSGIHATGQEWAQARADAAARIEKATTHDEVDAILTDALAVAGGKHSFMLDAGEAQDLVDSYIAPTSSMDGCVLTVTVPGFAGTAEQGEEYATTLADALGAEGVCGVVVDLRDNDGGDMGPMLAGLSPLLPDGTVTSLVIQGATTDVTLKDGAISGGGTPTSVGARGKLDVPVAVLTSSTTASSGEQTLLAFRGLDNVRVFGAPTRGYASVNQEYPLYTGRTMVL
;
A
#
# COMPACT_ATOMS: atom_id res chain seq x y z
N LEU A 1 -11.91 54.42 -53.09
CA LEU A 1 -12.41 53.06 -52.83
C LEU A 1 -12.20 52.71 -51.39
N PRO A 2 -13.22 52.35 -50.58
CA PRO A 2 -13.06 52.05 -49.16
C PRO A 2 -12.46 50.64 -48.98
N ARG A 3 -11.37 50.55 -48.18
CA ARG A 3 -10.70 49.30 -47.79
C ARG A 3 -11.62 48.47 -46.89
N ARG A 4 -12.01 47.29 -47.34
CA ARG A 4 -12.74 46.27 -46.56
C ARG A 4 -11.89 45.76 -45.38
N ALA A 5 -12.07 46.31 -44.19
CA ALA A 5 -11.42 45.86 -42.94
C ALA A 5 -12.32 44.90 -42.14
N ARG A 6 -12.80 43.81 -42.72
CA ARG A 6 -13.74 42.90 -42.06
C ARG A 6 -13.31 41.44 -41.81
N PRO A 7 -12.21 40.91 -42.32
CA PRO A 7 -11.92 39.48 -42.03
C PRO A 7 -11.28 39.25 -40.65
N ARG A 8 -10.41 40.14 -40.15
CA ARG A 8 -9.69 39.93 -38.86
C ARG A 8 -10.61 39.77 -37.65
N ARG A 9 -11.70 40.55 -37.53
CA ARG A 9 -12.64 40.44 -36.39
C ARG A 9 -13.44 39.16 -36.36
N ARG A 10 -13.76 38.57 -37.52
CA ARG A 10 -14.42 37.25 -37.61
C ARG A 10 -13.47 36.12 -37.22
N VAL A 11 -12.24 36.13 -37.68
CA VAL A 11 -11.20 35.14 -37.31
C VAL A 11 -10.93 35.19 -35.79
N LEU A 12 -10.77 36.40 -35.21
CA LEU A 12 -10.58 36.56 -33.78
C LEU A 12 -11.77 36.01 -32.96
N LYS A 13 -13.01 36.21 -33.41
CA LYS A 13 -14.19 35.63 -32.76
C LYS A 13 -14.22 34.12 -32.84
N ILE A 14 -13.88 33.52 -34.00
CA ILE A 14 -13.82 32.08 -34.17
C ILE A 14 -12.72 31.48 -33.27
N VAL A 15 -11.54 32.11 -33.25
CA VAL A 15 -10.44 31.67 -32.36
C VAL A 15 -10.84 31.74 -30.90
N ALA A 16 -11.50 32.85 -30.47
CA ALA A 16 -11.98 32.99 -29.11
C ALA A 16 -13.04 31.92 -28.73
N ILE A 17 -13.95 31.61 -29.65
CA ILE A 17 -14.96 30.56 -29.45
C ILE A 17 -14.29 29.18 -29.36
N VAL A 18 -13.35 28.88 -30.25
CA VAL A 18 -12.60 27.61 -30.21
C VAL A 18 -11.84 27.46 -28.91
N LEU A 19 -11.14 28.49 -28.47
CA LEU A 19 -10.43 28.48 -27.18
C LEU A 19 -11.40 28.29 -26.00
N ALA A 20 -12.54 29.01 -26.01
CA ALA A 20 -13.55 28.83 -24.95
C ALA A 20 -14.11 27.40 -24.93
N VAL A 21 -14.38 26.80 -26.10
CA VAL A 21 -14.84 25.42 -26.21
C VAL A 21 -13.76 24.44 -25.69
N LEU A 22 -12.50 24.66 -26.06
CA LEU A 22 -11.38 23.80 -25.56
C LEU A 22 -11.22 23.90 -24.04
N VAL A 23 -11.37 25.11 -23.47
CA VAL A 23 -11.33 25.29 -22.00
C VAL A 23 -12.49 24.55 -21.33
N VAL A 24 -13.72 24.65 -21.87
CA VAL A 24 -14.89 23.94 -21.33
C VAL A 24 -14.72 22.44 -21.43
N LEU A 25 -14.24 21.92 -22.57
CA LEU A 25 -13.98 20.50 -22.75
C LEU A 25 -12.87 20.00 -21.81
N GLY A 26 -11.79 20.77 -21.63
CA GLY A 26 -10.71 20.46 -20.69
C GLY A 26 -11.20 20.46 -19.24
N ALA A 27 -12.02 21.42 -18.85
CA ALA A 27 -12.64 21.47 -17.52
C ALA A 27 -13.59 20.29 -17.28
N ALA A 28 -14.43 19.95 -18.28
CA ALA A 28 -15.33 18.80 -18.19
C ALA A 28 -14.56 17.46 -18.10
N ALA A 29 -13.50 17.29 -18.89
CA ALA A 29 -12.64 16.11 -18.83
C ALA A 29 -11.92 16.01 -17.47
N GLY A 30 -11.40 17.12 -16.96
CA GLY A 30 -10.78 17.19 -15.62
C GLY A 30 -11.77 16.85 -14.50
N ALA A 31 -12.98 17.40 -14.55
CA ALA A 31 -14.03 17.10 -13.59
C ALA A 31 -14.46 15.62 -13.66
N TRP A 32 -14.57 15.06 -14.86
CA TRP A 32 -14.86 13.62 -15.04
C TRP A 32 -13.74 12.76 -14.49
N LEU A 33 -12.48 13.11 -14.72
CA LEU A 33 -11.34 12.35 -14.19
C LEU A 33 -11.31 12.36 -12.66
N VAL A 34 -11.51 13.54 -12.05
CA VAL A 34 -11.61 13.64 -10.58
C VAL A 34 -12.80 12.86 -10.04
N HIS A 35 -13.93 12.91 -10.73
CA HIS A 35 -15.12 12.18 -10.32
C HIS A 35 -14.91 10.64 -10.37
N SER A 36 -14.27 10.12 -11.42
CA SER A 36 -14.13 8.68 -11.62
C SER A 36 -12.92 8.07 -10.91
N MET A 37 -11.78 8.77 -10.87
CA MET A 37 -10.55 8.26 -10.25
C MET A 37 -10.28 8.82 -8.86
N GLY A 38 -10.88 9.96 -8.52
CA GLY A 38 -10.68 10.65 -7.25
C GLY A 38 -10.88 9.78 -6.01
N PRO A 39 -11.94 8.94 -5.94
CA PRO A 39 -12.17 8.07 -4.77
C PRO A 39 -11.00 7.14 -4.45
N ALA A 40 -10.27 6.63 -5.45
CA ALA A 40 -9.09 5.80 -5.23
C ALA A 40 -7.94 6.55 -4.53
N PHE A 41 -7.97 7.89 -4.54
CA PHE A 41 -7.00 8.78 -3.90
C PHE A 41 -7.59 9.61 -2.76
N GLY A 42 -8.77 9.22 -2.24
CA GLY A 42 -9.47 9.95 -1.19
C GLY A 42 -10.06 11.30 -1.64
N ILE A 43 -10.14 11.57 -2.96
CA ILE A 43 -10.71 12.81 -3.50
C ILE A 43 -12.18 12.58 -3.86
N TRP A 44 -13.08 13.14 -3.06
CA TRP A 44 -14.52 12.96 -3.19
C TRP A 44 -15.18 14.26 -3.68
N TRP A 45 -15.27 14.44 -4.99
CA TRP A 45 -15.89 15.62 -5.57
C TRP A 45 -16.80 15.26 -6.76
N PRO A 46 -18.02 15.84 -6.84
CA PRO A 46 -18.69 16.55 -5.75
C PRO A 46 -18.95 15.63 -4.55
N ALA A 47 -19.26 16.24 -3.37
CA ALA A 47 -19.61 15.48 -2.18
C ALA A 47 -20.73 14.47 -2.50
N PRO A 48 -20.54 13.17 -2.27
CA PRO A 48 -21.50 12.15 -2.68
C PRO A 48 -22.68 12.09 -1.69
N ASN A 49 -23.85 11.78 -2.19
CA ASN A 49 -24.92 11.27 -1.33
C ASN A 49 -24.64 9.80 -0.93
N PRO A 50 -25.35 9.24 0.08
CA PRO A 50 -25.08 7.88 0.56
C PRO A 50 -25.05 6.82 -0.54
N GLN A 51 -26.00 6.86 -1.50
CA GLN A 51 -26.07 5.88 -2.57
C GLN A 51 -24.90 5.96 -3.55
N SER A 52 -24.54 7.18 -3.97
CA SER A 52 -23.39 7.37 -4.88
C SER A 52 -22.06 7.10 -4.20
N TYR A 53 -21.94 7.37 -2.90
CA TYR A 53 -20.81 6.97 -2.08
C TYR A 53 -20.63 5.45 -2.07
N GLY A 54 -21.67 4.73 -1.67
CA GLY A 54 -21.64 3.28 -1.58
C GLY A 54 -21.35 2.60 -2.91
N SER A 55 -21.97 3.08 -4.01
CA SER A 55 -21.67 2.54 -5.34
C SER A 55 -20.20 2.68 -5.72
N ARG A 56 -19.60 3.83 -5.47
CA ARG A 56 -18.18 4.07 -5.79
C ARG A 56 -17.23 3.23 -4.93
N VAL A 57 -17.57 3.01 -3.65
CA VAL A 57 -16.75 2.13 -2.80
C VAL A 57 -16.87 0.67 -3.26
N LEU A 58 -18.05 0.21 -3.68
CA LEU A 58 -18.21 -1.11 -4.31
C LEU A 58 -17.37 -1.24 -5.60
N ASP A 59 -17.29 -0.17 -6.41
CA ASP A 59 -16.42 -0.17 -7.61
C ASP A 59 -14.92 -0.28 -7.23
N LEU A 60 -14.48 0.31 -6.12
CA LEU A 60 -13.13 0.10 -5.59
C LEU A 60 -12.93 -1.34 -5.13
N MET A 61 -13.94 -1.94 -4.48
CA MET A 61 -13.89 -3.33 -4.01
C MET A 61 -13.82 -4.35 -5.14
N ASP A 62 -14.20 -4.00 -6.37
CA ASP A 62 -14.03 -4.87 -7.55
C ASP A 62 -12.55 -5.21 -7.84
N SER A 63 -11.59 -4.48 -7.25
CA SER A 63 -10.16 -4.80 -7.29
C SER A 63 -9.70 -5.82 -6.24
N GLY A 64 -10.57 -6.22 -5.31
CA GLY A 64 -10.24 -7.16 -4.24
C GLY A 64 -9.79 -8.53 -4.75
N ILE A 65 -8.93 -9.19 -3.97
CA ILE A 65 -8.34 -10.49 -4.34
C ILE A 65 -9.39 -11.59 -4.54
N HIS A 66 -10.54 -11.48 -3.85
CA HIS A 66 -11.66 -12.39 -3.95
C HIS A 66 -12.85 -11.78 -4.70
N ALA A 67 -12.70 -10.56 -5.27
CA ALA A 67 -13.76 -9.87 -6.00
C ALA A 67 -13.99 -10.47 -7.39
N THR A 68 -14.17 -11.80 -7.45
CA THR A 68 -14.38 -12.57 -8.67
C THR A 68 -15.43 -13.65 -8.46
N GLY A 69 -16.03 -14.10 -9.57
CA GLY A 69 -16.97 -15.22 -9.53
C GLY A 69 -18.33 -14.89 -8.92
N GLN A 70 -19.09 -15.95 -8.63
CA GLN A 70 -20.51 -15.85 -8.24
C GLN A 70 -20.69 -15.31 -6.82
N GLU A 71 -19.78 -15.63 -5.90
CA GLU A 71 -19.87 -15.21 -4.50
C GLU A 71 -19.78 -13.69 -4.39
N TRP A 72 -18.77 -13.08 -5.03
CA TRP A 72 -18.68 -11.62 -5.09
C TRP A 72 -19.83 -10.97 -5.83
N ALA A 73 -20.21 -11.51 -6.99
CA ALA A 73 -21.34 -10.97 -7.76
C ALA A 73 -22.63 -10.89 -6.91
N GLN A 74 -22.88 -11.92 -6.10
CA GLN A 74 -24.03 -11.96 -5.20
C GLN A 74 -23.87 -10.96 -4.05
N ALA A 75 -22.74 -10.96 -3.36
CA ALA A 75 -22.46 -10.04 -2.24
C ALA A 75 -22.54 -8.57 -2.69
N ARG A 76 -21.97 -8.25 -3.86
CA ARG A 76 -22.05 -6.92 -4.46
C ARG A 76 -23.47 -6.49 -4.80
N ALA A 77 -24.27 -7.39 -5.38
CA ALA A 77 -25.67 -7.12 -5.71
C ALA A 77 -26.53 -6.90 -4.44
N ASP A 78 -26.33 -7.71 -3.42
CA ASP A 78 -27.02 -7.58 -2.13
C ASP A 78 -26.63 -6.28 -1.42
N ALA A 79 -25.35 -5.93 -1.41
CA ALA A 79 -24.86 -4.66 -0.88
C ALA A 79 -25.47 -3.47 -1.64
N ALA A 80 -25.48 -3.50 -2.97
CA ALA A 80 -26.07 -2.43 -3.79
C ALA A 80 -27.57 -2.25 -3.49
N ALA A 81 -28.33 -3.34 -3.36
CA ALA A 81 -29.77 -3.28 -3.03
C ALA A 81 -30.04 -2.74 -1.61
N ARG A 82 -29.13 -2.96 -0.65
CA ARG A 82 -29.19 -2.38 0.69
C ARG A 82 -28.83 -0.90 0.66
N ILE A 83 -27.79 -0.51 -0.09
CA ILE A 83 -27.32 0.87 -0.26
C ILE A 83 -28.40 1.76 -0.87
N GLU A 84 -29.17 1.26 -1.84
CA GLU A 84 -30.30 2.02 -2.42
C GLU A 84 -31.33 2.49 -1.38
N LYS A 85 -31.45 1.77 -0.26
CA LYS A 85 -32.38 2.07 0.83
C LYS A 85 -31.77 2.83 1.99
N ALA A 86 -30.43 2.92 2.04
CA ALA A 86 -29.72 3.61 3.09
C ALA A 86 -29.97 5.13 3.02
N THR A 87 -30.08 5.76 4.17
CA THR A 87 -30.36 7.20 4.30
C THR A 87 -29.18 8.00 4.82
N THR A 88 -28.20 7.32 5.41
CA THR A 88 -27.00 7.91 5.97
C THR A 88 -25.73 7.23 5.44
N HIS A 89 -24.60 7.91 5.54
CA HIS A 89 -23.29 7.32 5.20
C HIS A 89 -22.89 6.22 6.17
N ASP A 90 -23.26 6.33 7.47
CA ASP A 90 -22.95 5.32 8.47
C ASP A 90 -23.66 3.99 8.18
N GLU A 91 -24.93 4.05 7.73
CA GLU A 91 -25.65 2.85 7.26
C GLU A 91 -24.93 2.21 6.06
N VAL A 92 -24.41 3.03 5.14
CA VAL A 92 -23.65 2.55 3.99
C VAL A 92 -22.31 1.92 4.42
N ASP A 93 -21.58 2.54 5.35
CA ASP A 93 -20.31 2.00 5.86
C ASP A 93 -20.48 0.62 6.50
N ALA A 94 -21.57 0.41 7.24
CA ALA A 94 -21.89 -0.91 7.80
C ALA A 94 -22.13 -1.97 6.70
N ILE A 95 -22.85 -1.59 5.62
CA ILE A 95 -23.10 -2.49 4.48
C ILE A 95 -21.78 -2.79 3.74
N LEU A 96 -20.94 -1.79 3.56
CA LEU A 96 -19.65 -1.92 2.88
C LEU A 96 -18.68 -2.80 3.68
N THR A 97 -18.73 -2.76 5.01
CA THR A 97 -17.91 -3.63 5.86
C THR A 97 -18.23 -5.11 5.61
N ASP A 98 -19.51 -5.46 5.47
CA ASP A 98 -19.93 -6.83 5.14
C ASP A 98 -19.43 -7.25 3.73
N ALA A 99 -19.55 -6.35 2.74
CA ALA A 99 -19.13 -6.61 1.37
C ALA A 99 -17.60 -6.74 1.26
N LEU A 100 -16.84 -5.94 2.02
CA LEU A 100 -15.37 -5.95 2.05
C LEU A 100 -14.82 -7.32 2.50
N ALA A 101 -15.46 -7.95 3.48
CA ALA A 101 -15.07 -9.28 3.94
C ALA A 101 -15.13 -10.34 2.81
N VAL A 102 -16.05 -10.18 1.86
CA VAL A 102 -16.15 -11.06 0.68
C VAL A 102 -15.13 -10.67 -0.40
N ALA A 103 -14.99 -9.36 -0.70
CA ALA A 103 -14.12 -8.90 -1.77
C ALA A 103 -12.64 -9.13 -1.48
N GLY A 104 -12.21 -8.87 -0.24
CA GLY A 104 -10.80 -8.90 0.18
C GLY A 104 -10.45 -10.06 1.12
N GLY A 105 -11.46 -10.71 1.72
CA GLY A 105 -11.25 -11.81 2.66
C GLY A 105 -10.72 -11.36 4.01
N LYS A 106 -10.07 -12.28 4.72
CA LYS A 106 -9.65 -12.10 6.13
C LYS A 106 -8.59 -11.03 6.38
N HIS A 107 -7.91 -10.57 5.33
CA HIS A 107 -6.85 -9.55 5.42
C HIS A 107 -7.34 -8.15 5.07
N SER A 108 -8.62 -8.00 4.70
CA SER A 108 -9.22 -6.70 4.38
C SER A 108 -10.15 -6.25 5.49
N PHE A 109 -10.11 -4.97 5.83
CA PHE A 109 -10.86 -4.39 6.95
C PHE A 109 -11.10 -2.89 6.78
N MET A 110 -11.97 -2.33 7.60
CA MET A 110 -12.19 -0.89 7.72
C MET A 110 -11.47 -0.39 8.97
N LEU A 111 -10.69 0.69 8.83
CA LEU A 111 -10.19 1.50 9.94
C LEU A 111 -11.16 2.65 10.18
N ASP A 112 -11.48 2.92 11.44
CA ASP A 112 -12.26 4.10 11.81
C ASP A 112 -11.43 5.38 11.68
N ALA A 113 -12.13 6.52 11.61
CA ALA A 113 -11.46 7.81 11.53
C ALA A 113 -10.55 8.01 12.77
N GLY A 114 -9.26 8.22 12.52
CA GLY A 114 -8.24 8.37 13.55
C GLY A 114 -7.41 7.11 13.81
N GLU A 115 -7.93 5.89 13.61
CA GLU A 115 -7.15 4.67 13.84
C GLU A 115 -5.87 4.59 12.98
N ALA A 116 -5.92 5.08 11.74
CA ALA A 116 -4.74 5.16 10.89
C ALA A 116 -3.66 6.10 11.50
N GLN A 117 -4.07 7.20 12.13
CA GLN A 117 -3.16 8.10 12.82
C GLN A 117 -2.62 7.47 14.11
N ASP A 118 -3.47 6.76 14.86
CA ASP A 118 -3.04 6.04 16.08
C ASP A 118 -1.97 4.98 15.76
N LEU A 119 -2.07 4.31 14.59
CA LEU A 119 -1.04 3.39 14.12
C LEU A 119 0.30 4.10 13.87
N VAL A 120 0.27 5.27 13.22
CA VAL A 120 1.48 6.10 13.00
C VAL A 120 2.06 6.58 14.32
N ASP A 121 1.23 6.99 15.26
CA ASP A 121 1.66 7.48 16.58
C ASP A 121 2.21 6.34 17.47
N SER A 122 1.87 5.09 17.17
CA SER A 122 2.36 3.89 17.86
C SER A 122 3.66 3.32 17.27
N TYR A 123 4.38 4.06 16.43
CA TYR A 123 5.63 3.64 15.82
C TYR A 123 6.61 3.01 16.80
N ILE A 124 7.13 1.84 16.47
CA ILE A 124 8.14 1.11 17.24
C ILE A 124 9.42 1.01 16.41
N ALA A 125 10.50 1.59 16.93
CA ALA A 125 11.81 1.50 16.28
C ALA A 125 12.38 0.08 16.35
N PRO A 126 13.12 -0.39 15.33
CA PRO A 126 13.86 -1.63 15.40
C PRO A 126 14.98 -1.54 16.43
N THR A 127 15.33 -2.68 16.99
CA THR A 127 16.41 -2.80 17.97
C THR A 127 17.44 -3.86 17.56
N SER A 128 18.62 -3.78 18.13
CA SER A 128 19.66 -4.79 17.91
C SER A 128 20.41 -5.12 19.19
N SER A 129 20.93 -6.35 19.26
CA SER A 129 21.81 -6.80 20.34
C SER A 129 22.85 -7.79 19.82
N MET A 130 24.04 -7.78 20.43
CA MET A 130 25.14 -8.67 20.08
C MET A 130 25.39 -9.64 21.24
N ASP A 131 25.42 -10.94 20.94
CA ASP A 131 25.87 -11.99 21.87
C ASP A 131 27.07 -12.73 21.25
N GLY A 132 28.24 -12.49 21.80
CA GLY A 132 29.50 -12.91 21.18
C GLY A 132 29.66 -12.24 19.80
N CYS A 133 29.61 -13.04 18.74
CA CYS A 133 29.62 -12.53 17.35
C CYS A 133 28.27 -12.68 16.63
N VAL A 134 27.22 -13.12 17.33
CA VAL A 134 25.88 -13.26 16.75
C VAL A 134 25.07 -11.98 16.99
N LEU A 135 24.67 -11.33 15.92
CA LEU A 135 23.83 -10.14 15.97
C LEU A 135 22.37 -10.54 15.88
N THR A 136 21.56 -10.12 16.83
CA THR A 136 20.09 -10.19 16.74
C THR A 136 19.56 -8.81 16.34
N VAL A 137 18.75 -8.74 15.28
CA VAL A 137 17.97 -7.56 14.90
C VAL A 137 16.50 -7.86 15.07
N THR A 138 15.81 -7.08 15.90
CA THR A 138 14.34 -7.16 16.06
C THR A 138 13.70 -6.20 15.06
N VAL A 139 12.82 -6.73 14.25
CA VAL A 139 12.17 -6.04 13.12
C VAL A 139 10.66 -5.98 13.41
N PRO A 140 10.19 -4.96 14.16
CA PRO A 140 8.77 -4.79 14.45
C PRO A 140 7.98 -4.44 13.19
N GLY A 141 6.64 -4.55 13.23
CA GLY A 141 5.77 -3.98 12.21
C GLY A 141 6.02 -2.49 12.04
N PHE A 142 5.87 -1.97 10.82
CA PHE A 142 6.11 -0.56 10.55
C PHE A 142 4.84 0.14 10.05
N ALA A 143 4.32 1.06 10.86
CA ALA A 143 3.40 2.11 10.47
C ALA A 143 3.98 3.44 10.95
N GLY A 144 4.25 4.38 10.04
CA GLY A 144 4.94 5.61 10.42
C GLY A 144 5.03 6.62 9.27
N THR A 145 5.62 7.78 9.56
CA THR A 145 5.92 8.80 8.55
C THR A 145 7.08 8.36 7.65
N ALA A 146 7.28 9.07 6.54
CA ALA A 146 8.41 8.81 5.65
C ALA A 146 9.76 8.96 6.38
N GLU A 147 9.90 9.97 7.24
CA GLU A 147 11.11 10.18 8.05
C GLU A 147 11.35 9.02 9.01
N GLN A 148 10.31 8.52 9.68
CA GLN A 148 10.40 7.34 10.55
C GLN A 148 10.78 6.09 9.75
N GLY A 149 10.31 5.94 8.50
CA GLY A 149 10.69 4.85 7.61
C GLY A 149 12.16 4.86 7.22
N GLU A 150 12.71 6.04 6.94
CA GLU A 150 14.13 6.21 6.66
C GLU A 150 14.98 5.92 7.91
N GLU A 151 14.57 6.39 9.10
CA GLU A 151 15.21 6.10 10.37
C GLU A 151 15.19 4.62 10.70
N TYR A 152 14.02 3.97 10.55
CA TYR A 152 13.84 2.53 10.74
C TYR A 152 14.81 1.72 9.87
N ALA A 153 14.83 1.99 8.58
CA ALA A 153 15.70 1.30 7.64
C ALA A 153 17.18 1.53 7.92
N THR A 154 17.57 2.78 8.22
CA THR A 154 18.94 3.14 8.54
C THR A 154 19.41 2.46 9.82
N THR A 155 18.58 2.41 10.86
CA THR A 155 18.88 1.74 12.14
C THR A 155 19.22 0.26 11.93
N LEU A 156 18.42 -0.45 11.12
CA LEU A 156 18.69 -1.86 10.79
C LEU A 156 19.97 -2.03 9.97
N ALA A 157 20.14 -1.22 8.91
CA ALA A 157 21.28 -1.33 8.02
C ALA A 157 22.60 -1.00 8.73
N ASP A 158 22.60 -0.03 9.64
CA ASP A 158 23.77 0.33 10.44
C ASP A 158 24.12 -0.75 11.47
N ALA A 159 23.12 -1.36 12.12
CA ALA A 159 23.35 -2.50 13.02
C ALA A 159 23.99 -3.68 12.27
N LEU A 160 23.53 -3.97 11.06
CA LEU A 160 24.08 -5.03 10.19
C LEU A 160 25.49 -4.71 9.66
N GLY A 161 25.90 -3.44 9.70
CA GLY A 161 27.27 -3.00 9.38
C GLY A 161 28.28 -3.17 10.52
N ALA A 162 27.90 -3.72 11.67
CA ALA A 162 28.80 -3.90 12.80
C ALA A 162 29.96 -4.85 12.47
N GLU A 163 31.16 -4.53 12.98
CA GLU A 163 32.33 -5.36 12.78
C GLU A 163 32.25 -6.69 13.57
N GLY A 164 32.81 -7.75 13.02
CA GLY A 164 32.96 -9.03 13.70
C GLY A 164 31.69 -9.89 13.80
N VAL A 165 30.62 -9.53 13.05
CA VAL A 165 29.41 -10.35 12.97
C VAL A 165 29.71 -11.66 12.25
N CYS A 166 29.42 -12.80 12.90
CA CYS A 166 29.60 -14.14 12.34
C CYS A 166 28.28 -14.91 12.10
N GLY A 167 27.15 -14.34 12.50
CA GLY A 167 25.80 -14.85 12.27
C GLY A 167 24.76 -13.78 12.63
N VAL A 168 23.59 -13.84 12.00
CA VAL A 168 22.48 -12.89 12.24
C VAL A 168 21.22 -13.64 12.60
N VAL A 169 20.50 -13.14 13.60
CA VAL A 169 19.11 -13.50 13.91
C VAL A 169 18.22 -12.32 13.50
N VAL A 170 17.31 -12.55 12.56
CA VAL A 170 16.26 -11.61 12.17
C VAL A 170 14.98 -11.99 12.90
N ASP A 171 14.57 -11.22 13.88
CA ASP A 171 13.40 -11.52 14.71
C ASP A 171 12.16 -10.81 14.18
N LEU A 172 11.26 -11.59 13.56
CA LEU A 172 9.97 -11.15 13.02
C LEU A 172 8.78 -11.60 13.90
N ARG A 173 9.03 -12.15 15.11
CA ARG A 173 7.98 -12.79 15.91
C ARG A 173 6.84 -11.85 16.29
N ASP A 174 7.11 -10.58 16.51
CA ASP A 174 6.13 -9.56 16.85
C ASP A 174 5.84 -8.60 15.67
N ASN A 175 6.20 -9.00 14.44
CA ASN A 175 5.95 -8.21 13.25
C ASN A 175 4.59 -8.58 12.63
N ASP A 176 3.57 -7.79 12.90
CA ASP A 176 2.20 -7.97 12.38
C ASP A 176 1.96 -7.28 11.03
N GLY A 177 2.98 -6.64 10.46
CA GLY A 177 2.94 -6.05 9.11
C GLY A 177 3.19 -4.55 9.05
N GLY A 178 2.42 -3.86 8.23
CA GLY A 178 2.59 -2.45 7.89
C GLY A 178 3.31 -2.25 6.54
N ASP A 179 4.26 -1.32 6.44
CA ASP A 179 4.98 -1.03 5.19
C ASP A 179 6.28 -1.85 5.07
N MET A 180 6.38 -2.67 4.03
CA MET A 180 7.55 -3.52 3.77
C MET A 180 8.78 -2.74 3.27
N GLY A 181 8.61 -1.56 2.70
CA GLY A 181 9.70 -0.78 2.11
C GLY A 181 10.86 -0.52 3.09
N PRO A 182 10.60 0.12 4.24
CA PRO A 182 11.61 0.33 5.29
C PRO A 182 12.21 -0.97 5.83
N MET A 183 11.41 -2.03 6.01
CA MET A 183 11.88 -3.34 6.49
C MET A 183 12.91 -3.95 5.53
N LEU A 184 12.57 -4.04 4.24
CA LEU A 184 13.42 -4.65 3.22
C LEU A 184 14.66 -3.79 2.91
N ALA A 185 14.52 -2.45 2.89
CA ALA A 185 15.67 -1.56 2.71
C ALA A 185 16.67 -1.70 3.87
N GLY A 186 16.19 -1.75 5.11
CA GLY A 186 17.02 -1.93 6.29
C GLY A 186 17.74 -3.28 6.35
N LEU A 187 17.09 -4.33 5.84
CA LEU A 187 17.65 -5.69 5.76
C LEU A 187 18.48 -5.94 4.49
N SER A 188 18.66 -4.92 3.64
CA SER A 188 19.39 -5.02 2.37
C SER A 188 20.80 -5.59 2.47
N PRO A 189 21.58 -5.42 3.56
CA PRO A 189 22.87 -6.09 3.71
C PRO A 189 22.81 -7.61 3.70
N LEU A 190 21.66 -8.21 4.06
CA LEU A 190 21.45 -9.66 4.10
C LEU A 190 20.80 -10.21 2.81
N LEU A 191 20.31 -9.37 1.93
CA LEU A 191 19.56 -9.75 0.75
C LEU A 191 20.37 -9.51 -0.53
N PRO A 192 20.28 -10.38 -1.55
CA PRO A 192 20.90 -10.12 -2.85
C PRO A 192 20.19 -8.97 -3.56
N ASP A 193 20.92 -8.23 -4.41
CA ASP A 193 20.29 -7.30 -5.33
C ASP A 193 19.52 -8.06 -6.41
N GLY A 194 18.41 -7.50 -6.85
CA GLY A 194 17.48 -8.09 -7.81
C GLY A 194 16.06 -8.16 -7.29
N THR A 195 15.24 -9.06 -7.82
CA THR A 195 13.88 -9.32 -7.36
C THR A 195 13.93 -10.08 -6.03
N VAL A 196 13.43 -9.47 -4.96
CA VAL A 196 13.39 -10.07 -3.61
C VAL A 196 12.06 -10.75 -3.31
N THR A 197 10.97 -10.28 -3.92
CA THR A 197 9.65 -10.93 -3.90
C THR A 197 8.83 -10.42 -5.08
N SER A 198 7.69 -11.05 -5.37
CA SER A 198 6.78 -10.62 -6.44
C SER A 198 5.35 -10.59 -5.93
N LEU A 199 4.61 -9.56 -6.32
CA LEU A 199 3.20 -9.37 -6.01
C LEU A 199 2.38 -9.76 -7.23
N VAL A 200 1.41 -10.66 -7.06
CA VAL A 200 0.52 -11.09 -8.14
C VAL A 200 -0.89 -10.59 -7.85
N ILE A 201 -1.36 -9.63 -8.67
CA ILE A 201 -2.67 -9.01 -8.53
C ILE A 201 -3.44 -9.22 -9.84
N GLN A 202 -4.55 -9.96 -9.77
CA GLN A 202 -5.43 -10.24 -10.94
C GLN A 202 -4.66 -10.71 -12.20
N GLY A 203 -3.60 -11.52 -12.00
CA GLY A 203 -2.79 -12.06 -13.08
C GLY A 203 -1.68 -11.15 -13.58
N ALA A 204 -1.60 -9.91 -13.11
CA ALA A 204 -0.43 -9.05 -13.32
C ALA A 204 0.61 -9.29 -12.21
N THR A 205 1.89 -9.29 -12.58
CA THR A 205 3.00 -9.45 -11.63
C THR A 205 3.77 -8.14 -11.52
N THR A 206 3.99 -7.71 -10.29
CA THR A 206 4.88 -6.58 -9.96
C THR A 206 6.03 -7.10 -9.11
N ASP A 207 7.26 -6.91 -9.56
CA ASP A 207 8.44 -7.31 -8.81
C ASP A 207 8.82 -6.25 -7.78
N VAL A 208 9.05 -6.69 -6.55
CA VAL A 208 9.71 -5.89 -5.52
C VAL A 208 11.21 -6.09 -5.69
N THR A 209 11.91 -5.02 -6.02
CA THR A 209 13.32 -5.07 -6.37
C THR A 209 14.18 -4.31 -5.36
N LEU A 210 15.31 -4.93 -5.01
CA LEU A 210 16.39 -4.33 -4.23
C LEU A 210 17.55 -3.99 -5.16
N LYS A 211 18.06 -2.76 -5.06
CA LYS A 211 19.27 -2.35 -5.75
C LYS A 211 20.03 -1.30 -4.92
N ASP A 212 21.28 -1.61 -4.62
CA ASP A 212 22.18 -0.68 -3.88
C ASP A 212 21.53 -0.12 -2.60
N GLY A 213 20.80 -0.96 -1.85
CA GLY A 213 20.10 -0.58 -0.62
C GLY A 213 18.79 0.18 -0.83
N ALA A 214 18.31 0.29 -2.07
CA ALA A 214 17.02 0.90 -2.41
C ALA A 214 15.99 -0.16 -2.77
N ILE A 215 14.79 -0.07 -2.19
CA ILE A 215 13.61 -0.90 -2.50
C ILE A 215 12.65 -0.13 -3.38
N SER A 216 12.09 -0.83 -4.37
CA SER A 216 11.01 -0.35 -5.23
C SER A 216 10.07 -1.47 -5.66
N GLY A 217 8.85 -1.12 -6.05
CA GLY A 217 7.84 -2.07 -6.54
C GLY A 217 6.93 -2.66 -5.45
N GLY A 218 7.18 -2.38 -4.15
CA GLY A 218 6.32 -2.80 -3.04
C GLY A 218 6.61 -2.02 -1.77
N GLY A 219 5.56 -1.54 -1.11
CA GLY A 219 5.67 -0.60 0.00
C GLY A 219 6.15 0.78 -0.44
N THR A 220 6.43 1.66 0.51
CA THR A 220 7.02 2.98 0.24
C THR A 220 8.47 2.82 -0.26
N PRO A 221 8.85 3.42 -1.39
CA PRO A 221 10.22 3.40 -1.86
C PRO A 221 11.16 3.97 -0.80
N THR A 222 12.07 3.14 -0.30
CA THR A 222 12.98 3.47 0.81
C THR A 222 14.40 3.11 0.40
N SER A 223 15.40 3.92 0.80
CA SER A 223 16.79 3.67 0.48
C SER A 223 17.71 3.98 1.68
N VAL A 224 18.59 3.05 1.97
CA VAL A 224 19.70 3.25 2.95
C VAL A 224 21.04 3.52 2.24
N GLY A 225 21.03 3.64 0.89
CA GLY A 225 22.23 3.71 0.07
C GLY A 225 22.97 2.37 0.00
N ALA A 226 23.98 2.32 -0.85
CA ALA A 226 24.79 1.12 -1.00
C ALA A 226 25.49 0.75 0.31
N ARG A 227 25.24 -0.46 0.79
CA ARG A 227 25.88 -1.07 1.96
C ARG A 227 26.63 -2.33 1.54
N GLY A 228 27.67 -2.69 2.29
CA GLY A 228 28.34 -3.98 2.12
C GLY A 228 27.37 -5.13 2.35
N LYS A 229 27.46 -6.18 1.54
CA LYS A 229 26.69 -7.41 1.79
C LYS A 229 27.35 -8.24 2.88
N LEU A 230 26.55 -8.79 3.77
CA LEU A 230 26.98 -9.60 4.90
C LEU A 230 26.72 -11.07 4.59
N ASP A 231 27.75 -11.81 4.23
CA ASP A 231 27.67 -13.25 3.90
C ASP A 231 27.94 -14.09 5.15
N VAL A 232 26.92 -14.26 5.97
CA VAL A 232 26.95 -15.06 7.20
C VAL A 232 25.69 -15.89 7.31
N PRO A 233 25.66 -16.95 8.15
CA PRO A 233 24.44 -17.69 8.46
C PRO A 233 23.35 -16.75 9.05
N VAL A 234 22.12 -16.90 8.58
CA VAL A 234 20.95 -16.10 9.03
C VAL A 234 19.86 -17.03 9.56
N ALA A 235 19.40 -16.76 10.79
CA ALA A 235 18.22 -17.36 11.37
C ALA A 235 17.07 -16.35 11.35
N VAL A 236 15.94 -16.66 10.70
CA VAL A 236 14.74 -15.83 10.73
C VAL A 236 13.75 -16.43 11.72
N LEU A 237 13.32 -15.66 12.71
CA LEU A 237 12.35 -16.11 13.71
C LEU A 237 10.96 -15.63 13.37
N THR A 238 9.97 -16.53 13.42
CA THR A 238 8.57 -16.25 13.14
C THR A 238 7.64 -16.72 14.24
N SER A 239 6.46 -16.13 14.34
CA SER A 239 5.37 -16.57 15.22
C SER A 239 4.01 -16.45 14.52
N SER A 240 2.94 -16.83 15.21
CA SER A 240 1.57 -16.61 14.75
C SER A 240 1.16 -15.14 14.67
N THR A 241 1.95 -14.22 15.21
CA THR A 241 1.77 -12.77 15.06
C THR A 241 2.41 -12.27 13.77
N THR A 242 3.47 -12.90 13.27
CA THR A 242 4.10 -12.53 11.99
C THR A 242 3.06 -12.55 10.87
N ALA A 243 2.80 -11.39 10.26
CA ALA A 243 1.71 -11.21 9.28
C ALA A 243 2.05 -10.17 8.21
N SER A 244 1.29 -10.18 7.10
CA SER A 244 1.29 -9.13 6.08
C SER A 244 2.72 -8.79 5.60
N SER A 245 3.18 -7.55 5.73
CA SER A 245 4.54 -7.13 5.33
C SER A 245 5.65 -7.83 6.11
N GLY A 246 5.38 -8.33 7.33
CA GLY A 246 6.27 -9.24 8.05
C GLY A 246 6.45 -10.56 7.31
N GLU A 247 5.37 -11.11 6.71
CA GLU A 247 5.44 -12.31 5.88
C GLU A 247 6.11 -12.02 4.53
N GLN A 248 5.90 -10.85 3.93
CA GLN A 248 6.62 -10.43 2.72
C GLN A 248 8.12 -10.29 2.99
N THR A 249 8.49 -9.74 4.15
CA THR A 249 9.88 -9.67 4.59
C THR A 249 10.49 -11.07 4.75
N LEU A 250 9.77 -12.02 5.36
CA LEU A 250 10.19 -13.42 5.43
C LEU A 250 10.40 -14.04 4.04
N LEU A 251 9.48 -13.75 3.09
CA LEU A 251 9.57 -14.29 1.73
C LEU A 251 10.83 -13.84 0.99
N ALA A 252 11.35 -12.63 1.26
CA ALA A 252 12.59 -12.13 0.68
C ALA A 252 13.83 -12.97 1.08
N PHE A 253 13.78 -13.67 2.20
CA PHE A 253 14.83 -14.60 2.65
C PHE A 253 14.67 -16.02 2.12
N ARG A 254 13.53 -16.33 1.54
CA ARG A 254 13.21 -17.70 1.17
C ARG A 254 14.02 -18.15 -0.05
N GLY A 255 14.68 -19.31 0.09
CA GLY A 255 15.51 -19.87 -0.98
C GLY A 255 16.97 -19.42 -0.95
N LEU A 256 17.37 -18.58 0.01
CA LEU A 256 18.78 -18.25 0.24
C LEU A 256 19.46 -19.40 1.00
N ASP A 257 20.63 -19.85 0.52
CA ASP A 257 21.31 -21.05 1.03
C ASP A 257 21.79 -20.91 2.48
N ASN A 258 22.16 -19.69 2.88
CA ASN A 258 22.65 -19.35 4.21
C ASN A 258 21.54 -19.03 5.22
N VAL A 259 20.25 -19.17 4.85
CA VAL A 259 19.10 -18.84 5.69
C VAL A 259 18.38 -20.07 6.21
N ARG A 260 17.95 -20.01 7.48
CA ARG A 260 17.02 -20.98 8.10
C ARG A 260 15.94 -20.24 8.87
N VAL A 261 14.70 -20.74 8.77
CA VAL A 261 13.53 -20.19 9.46
C VAL A 261 13.20 -21.06 10.68
N PHE A 262 12.93 -20.42 11.81
CA PHE A 262 12.57 -21.05 13.07
C PHE A 262 11.35 -20.40 13.70
N GLY A 263 10.64 -21.15 14.53
CA GLY A 263 9.48 -20.66 15.30
C GLY A 263 8.17 -21.31 14.89
N ALA A 264 7.08 -20.56 14.97
CA ALA A 264 5.74 -21.04 14.64
C ALA A 264 5.34 -20.61 13.21
N PRO A 265 4.33 -21.27 12.60
CA PRO A 265 3.70 -20.79 11.38
C PRO A 265 3.21 -19.36 11.54
N THR A 266 3.34 -18.56 10.48
CA THR A 266 2.86 -17.18 10.39
C THR A 266 1.32 -17.13 10.28
N ARG A 267 0.75 -15.94 10.32
CA ARG A 267 -0.71 -15.75 10.27
C ARG A 267 -1.35 -16.14 8.92
N GLY A 268 -0.57 -16.15 7.85
CA GLY A 268 -1.07 -16.43 6.49
C GLY A 268 -1.82 -15.27 5.88
N TYR A 269 -1.35 -14.03 6.11
CA TYR A 269 -1.83 -12.77 5.52
C TYR A 269 -0.82 -12.24 4.49
N ALA A 270 -0.29 -13.13 3.65
CA ALA A 270 0.75 -12.78 2.67
C ALA A 270 0.22 -12.05 1.43
N SER A 271 -1.06 -11.67 1.38
CA SER A 271 -1.61 -10.77 0.36
C SER A 271 -1.18 -9.32 0.64
N VAL A 272 -1.12 -8.51 -0.42
CA VAL A 272 -0.86 -7.08 -0.32
C VAL A 272 -2.18 -6.34 -0.29
N ASN A 273 -2.29 -5.37 0.58
CA ASN A 273 -3.44 -4.48 0.68
C ASN A 273 -3.10 -3.10 0.11
N GLN A 274 -4.13 -2.42 -0.40
CA GLN A 274 -4.13 -1.01 -0.74
C GLN A 274 -5.10 -0.28 0.19
N GLU A 275 -4.68 0.90 0.63
CA GLU A 275 -5.50 1.78 1.47
C GLU A 275 -6.28 2.76 0.59
N TYR A 276 -7.57 2.90 0.91
CA TYR A 276 -8.49 3.82 0.24
C TYR A 276 -9.13 4.75 1.29
N PRO A 277 -8.70 6.03 1.38
CA PRO A 277 -9.37 7.00 2.23
C PRO A 277 -10.80 7.25 1.77
N LEU A 278 -11.78 7.01 2.63
CA LEU A 278 -13.20 7.12 2.33
C LEU A 278 -13.74 8.51 2.67
N TYR A 279 -14.90 8.85 2.07
CA TYR A 279 -15.57 10.13 2.29
C TYR A 279 -15.94 10.39 3.75
N THR A 280 -16.25 9.35 4.50
CA THR A 280 -16.63 9.39 5.91
C THR A 280 -15.44 9.61 6.87
N GLY A 281 -14.21 9.66 6.35
CA GLY A 281 -12.99 9.74 7.15
C GLY A 281 -12.45 8.38 7.58
N ARG A 282 -13.16 7.28 7.29
CA ARG A 282 -12.66 5.91 7.45
C ARG A 282 -11.64 5.58 6.37
N THR A 283 -10.84 4.55 6.58
CA THR A 283 -9.94 4.00 5.56
C THR A 283 -10.32 2.55 5.29
N MET A 284 -10.58 2.23 4.02
CA MET A 284 -10.75 0.85 3.58
C MET A 284 -9.38 0.27 3.22
N VAL A 285 -9.05 -0.85 3.83
CA VAL A 285 -7.85 -1.65 3.59
C VAL A 285 -8.28 -2.91 2.82
N LEU A 286 -7.92 -2.98 1.52
CA LEU A 286 -8.41 -4.00 0.58
C LEU A 286 -7.26 -4.73 -0.08
#